data_b2c00e74e395e7dbf511c679b575a5eb
#
_entry.id   b2c00e74e395e7dbf511c679b575a5eb
#
_cell.length_a   1.000
_cell.length_b   1.000
_cell.length_c   1.000
_cell.angle_alpha   90.00
_cell.angle_beta   90.00
_cell.angle_gamma   90.00
#
_symmetry.space_group_name_H-M   'P 1'
#
loop_
_entity.id
_entity.type
_entity.pdbx_description
1 polymer ?
#
loop_
_entity_poly.entity_id
_entity_poly.type
_entity_poly.pdbx_seq_one_letter_code
_entity_poly.pdbx_strand_id
1 'polypeptide(L)'
;MPEYKGEDLTYTAEGVKYNHVGWTPELHAVTGEQFYYARFSEVARHFVIFYDCDGITELQKGYVEEGQDAVAPTESQQAGSIITGWDKDFTNVQSDLYVYAECVLEKYTVSLSAENGSIAVTDESSNPVDLSQPVEYGTVLTLVATADEGFVFDQWSDAHAENTRHITVTGDITLSALFKVRTLQVVFVDWDDSILKEAQTVNYGEAAIAPADPTREGYTFIGWDKDFSAVTEDMTIKAQYEQVEGLEDILGGNVQCTKVLIDGVLFIIRPDGKIYTAQGAEVR
;
A
#
# COMPACT_ATOMS: atom_id res chain seq x y z
N MET A 1 -42.08 61.20 -36.92
CA MET A 1 -41.11 61.40 -35.83
C MET A 1 -39.83 60.66 -36.23
N PRO A 2 -38.66 61.25 -36.07
CA PRO A 2 -37.43 60.49 -36.29
C PRO A 2 -37.38 59.40 -35.23
N GLU A 3 -37.29 58.14 -35.65
CA GLU A 3 -37.07 56.99 -34.80
C GLU A 3 -35.60 56.98 -34.39
N TYR A 4 -35.32 57.03 -33.08
CA TYR A 4 -33.97 56.88 -32.56
C TYR A 4 -33.51 55.44 -32.80
N LYS A 5 -32.49 55.24 -33.63
CA LYS A 5 -31.85 53.95 -33.91
C LYS A 5 -30.47 53.86 -33.20
N GLY A 6 -30.35 54.41 -32.01
CA GLY A 6 -29.16 54.27 -31.18
C GLY A 6 -29.19 53.00 -30.31
N GLU A 7 -28.00 52.48 -29.97
CA GLU A 7 -27.84 51.47 -28.94
C GLU A 7 -28.36 51.99 -27.59
N ASP A 8 -28.76 51.10 -26.67
CA ASP A 8 -29.15 51.47 -25.33
C ASP A 8 -28.07 52.33 -24.68
N LEU A 9 -28.39 53.60 -24.46
CA LEU A 9 -27.46 54.55 -23.86
C LEU A 9 -27.35 54.25 -22.36
N THR A 10 -26.45 53.28 -22.01
CA THR A 10 -26.05 53.07 -20.64
C THR A 10 -24.61 53.54 -20.48
N TYR A 11 -24.35 54.33 -19.47
CA TYR A 11 -23.02 54.80 -19.11
C TYR A 11 -22.70 54.38 -17.69
N THR A 12 -21.49 53.81 -17.46
CA THR A 12 -21.05 53.36 -16.14
C THR A 12 -19.79 54.13 -15.73
N ALA A 13 -19.80 54.78 -14.61
CA ALA A 13 -18.64 55.44 -14.00
C ALA A 13 -18.69 55.34 -12.49
N GLU A 14 -17.56 54.96 -11.85
CA GLU A 14 -17.33 55.01 -10.40
C GLU A 14 -18.48 54.40 -9.54
N GLY A 15 -18.95 53.20 -9.93
CA GLY A 15 -20.01 52.51 -9.18
C GLY A 15 -21.45 53.01 -9.45
N VAL A 16 -21.64 53.89 -10.38
CA VAL A 16 -22.98 54.39 -10.79
C VAL A 16 -23.25 53.96 -12.22
N LYS A 17 -24.45 53.46 -12.47
CA LYS A 17 -25.00 53.19 -13.80
C LYS A 17 -26.00 54.27 -14.15
N TYR A 18 -25.85 54.86 -15.33
CA TYR A 18 -26.76 55.86 -15.88
C TYR A 18 -27.66 55.22 -16.94
N ASN A 19 -28.97 55.17 -16.70
CA ASN A 19 -29.93 54.64 -17.66
C ASN A 19 -30.62 55.80 -18.38
N HIS A 20 -30.67 55.77 -19.71
CA HIS A 20 -31.40 56.74 -20.50
C HIS A 20 -32.91 56.65 -20.19
N VAL A 21 -33.48 57.77 -19.78
CA VAL A 21 -34.91 57.87 -19.39
C VAL A 21 -35.74 58.77 -20.32
N GLY A 22 -35.16 59.25 -21.39
CA GLY A 22 -35.88 60.10 -22.36
C GLY A 22 -35.09 61.28 -22.82
N TRP A 23 -35.75 62.22 -23.43
CA TRP A 23 -35.17 63.40 -24.03
C TRP A 23 -35.76 64.68 -23.45
N THR A 24 -34.99 65.78 -23.45
CA THR A 24 -35.46 67.12 -23.12
C THR A 24 -35.12 68.01 -24.28
N PRO A 25 -36.11 68.81 -24.85
CA PRO A 25 -37.55 68.58 -24.63
C PRO A 25 -38.04 67.21 -25.12
N GLU A 26 -39.25 66.84 -24.78
CA GLU A 26 -39.86 65.62 -25.31
C GLU A 26 -39.88 65.63 -26.84
N LEU A 27 -39.60 64.42 -27.42
CA LEU A 27 -39.54 64.31 -28.87
C LEU A 27 -40.86 64.61 -29.53
N HIS A 28 -40.90 65.57 -30.43
CA HIS A 28 -42.06 66.00 -31.23
C HIS A 28 -41.70 66.20 -32.70
N ALA A 29 -42.68 66.42 -33.55
CA ALA A 29 -42.48 66.74 -34.96
C ALA A 29 -41.71 68.04 -35.08
N VAL A 30 -40.57 68.02 -35.79
CA VAL A 30 -39.65 69.14 -35.89
C VAL A 30 -39.97 69.97 -37.15
N THR A 31 -40.17 71.29 -37.01
CA THR A 31 -40.42 72.22 -38.09
C THR A 31 -39.26 73.17 -38.38
N GLY A 32 -38.12 73.00 -37.66
CA GLY A 32 -36.86 73.72 -37.77
C GLY A 32 -35.75 73.04 -36.97
N GLU A 33 -34.58 73.72 -36.87
CA GLU A 33 -33.49 73.13 -36.03
C GLU A 33 -33.87 73.13 -34.58
N GLN A 34 -33.69 71.90 -33.93
CA GLN A 34 -33.98 71.73 -32.54
C GLN A 34 -32.92 70.79 -31.92
N PHE A 35 -32.44 71.13 -30.72
CA PHE A 35 -31.50 70.34 -29.96
C PHE A 35 -32.30 69.47 -28.89
N TYR A 36 -32.00 68.21 -28.83
CA TYR A 36 -32.53 67.32 -27.85
C TYR A 36 -31.39 66.80 -26.97
N TYR A 37 -31.57 66.85 -25.66
CA TYR A 37 -30.60 66.39 -24.70
C TYR A 37 -31.11 65.10 -24.08
N ALA A 38 -30.26 64.07 -24.10
CA ALA A 38 -30.57 62.79 -23.41
C ALA A 38 -30.66 63.03 -21.90
N ARG A 39 -31.68 62.47 -21.30
CA ARG A 39 -31.86 62.44 -19.84
C ARG A 39 -31.50 61.08 -19.34
N PHE A 40 -30.78 61.05 -18.20
CA PHE A 40 -30.33 59.81 -17.53
C PHE A 40 -30.84 59.84 -16.10
N SER A 41 -31.24 58.65 -15.59
CA SER A 41 -31.38 58.39 -14.17
C SER A 41 -30.17 57.61 -13.65
N GLU A 42 -29.76 57.91 -12.45
CA GLU A 42 -28.72 57.20 -11.76
C GLU A 42 -29.30 55.97 -11.08
N VAL A 43 -28.56 54.85 -11.16
CA VAL A 43 -28.82 53.63 -10.36
C VAL A 43 -27.54 53.36 -9.58
N ALA A 44 -27.65 53.42 -8.27
CA ALA A 44 -26.54 53.11 -7.39
C ALA A 44 -26.09 51.64 -7.62
N ARG A 45 -24.81 51.39 -7.51
CA ARG A 45 -24.23 50.07 -7.64
C ARG A 45 -23.25 49.85 -6.49
N HIS A 46 -23.27 48.66 -5.96
CA HIS A 46 -22.44 48.25 -4.84
C HIS A 46 -21.43 47.22 -5.28
N PHE A 47 -20.22 47.30 -4.74
CA PHE A 47 -19.15 46.36 -5.05
C PHE A 47 -19.32 45.10 -4.22
N VAL A 48 -19.38 43.93 -4.87
CA VAL A 48 -19.53 42.64 -4.21
C VAL A 48 -18.32 41.79 -4.56
N ILE A 49 -17.72 41.17 -3.52
CA ILE A 49 -16.64 40.18 -3.67
C ILE A 49 -17.03 38.94 -2.96
N PHE A 50 -16.88 37.78 -3.62
CA PHE A 50 -16.98 36.45 -3.04
C PHE A 50 -15.58 35.89 -2.84
N TYR A 51 -15.29 35.50 -1.61
CA TYR A 51 -14.05 34.87 -1.21
C TYR A 51 -14.22 33.36 -1.03
N ASP A 52 -13.19 32.60 -1.40
CA ASP A 52 -13.14 31.15 -1.28
C ASP A 52 -12.98 30.69 0.17
N CYS A 53 -12.92 29.36 0.35
CA CYS A 53 -12.77 28.65 1.62
C CYS A 53 -11.57 29.08 2.47
N ASP A 54 -10.51 29.61 1.84
CA ASP A 54 -9.33 30.13 2.53
C ASP A 54 -9.52 31.56 3.08
N GLY A 55 -10.63 32.21 2.74
CA GLY A 55 -10.94 33.61 3.12
C GLY A 55 -10.07 34.66 2.44
N ILE A 56 -9.25 34.29 1.45
CA ILE A 56 -8.26 35.17 0.79
C ILE A 56 -8.43 35.16 -0.72
N THR A 57 -8.68 33.97 -1.31
CA THR A 57 -8.83 33.81 -2.76
C THR A 57 -10.14 34.42 -3.21
N GLU A 58 -10.08 35.39 -4.13
CA GLU A 58 -11.27 35.99 -4.74
C GLU A 58 -11.81 35.06 -5.82
N LEU A 59 -13.02 34.53 -5.62
CA LEU A 59 -13.70 33.70 -6.61
C LEU A 59 -14.39 34.54 -7.68
N GLN A 60 -15.06 35.60 -7.25
CA GLN A 60 -15.80 36.51 -8.12
C GLN A 60 -15.89 37.89 -7.50
N LYS A 61 -15.84 38.93 -8.33
CA LYS A 61 -16.08 40.31 -7.91
C LYS A 61 -16.74 41.13 -9.02
N GLY A 62 -17.52 42.10 -8.63
CA GLY A 62 -18.17 43.02 -9.57
C GLY A 62 -19.14 43.96 -8.89
N TYR A 63 -19.77 44.81 -9.71
CA TYR A 63 -20.80 45.73 -9.24
C TYR A 63 -22.18 45.19 -9.49
N VAL A 64 -23.04 45.26 -8.47
CA VAL A 64 -24.45 44.86 -8.47
C VAL A 64 -25.28 46.14 -8.31
N GLU A 65 -26.36 46.29 -9.06
CA GLU A 65 -27.29 47.41 -8.93
C GLU A 65 -28.01 47.34 -7.57
N GLU A 66 -28.23 48.53 -6.96
CA GLU A 66 -28.92 48.60 -5.67
C GLU A 66 -30.26 47.86 -5.73
N GLY A 67 -30.50 47.02 -4.75
CA GLY A 67 -31.71 46.22 -4.65
C GLY A 67 -31.75 44.96 -5.51
N GLN A 68 -30.71 44.70 -6.30
CA GLN A 68 -30.60 43.46 -7.04
C GLN A 68 -29.82 42.40 -6.24
N ASP A 69 -29.94 41.14 -6.62
CA ASP A 69 -29.23 40.02 -6.03
C ASP A 69 -27.86 39.90 -6.72
N ALA A 70 -26.82 39.56 -5.93
CA ALA A 70 -25.56 39.14 -6.50
C ALA A 70 -25.64 37.64 -6.87
N VAL A 71 -24.84 37.22 -7.83
CA VAL A 71 -24.72 35.81 -8.25
C VAL A 71 -23.46 35.23 -7.64
N ALA A 72 -23.63 34.23 -6.78
CA ALA A 72 -22.50 33.57 -6.14
C ALA A 72 -21.87 32.50 -7.03
N PRO A 73 -20.55 32.29 -6.96
CA PRO A 73 -19.88 31.11 -7.52
C PRO A 73 -20.39 29.81 -6.89
N THR A 74 -20.27 28.71 -7.61
CA THR A 74 -20.72 27.38 -7.14
C THR A 74 -19.56 26.45 -6.83
N GLU A 75 -18.34 26.79 -7.24
CA GLU A 75 -17.16 25.94 -7.11
C GLU A 75 -16.03 26.67 -6.38
N SER A 76 -15.36 25.94 -5.47
CA SER A 76 -14.14 26.38 -4.84
C SER A 76 -12.94 26.19 -5.77
N GLN A 77 -11.92 27.04 -5.66
CA GLN A 77 -10.60 26.84 -6.27
C GLN A 77 -9.64 26.10 -5.32
N GLN A 78 -10.06 25.85 -4.08
CA GLN A 78 -9.30 25.07 -3.11
C GLN A 78 -9.53 23.59 -3.36
N ALA A 79 -8.44 22.85 -3.65
CA ALA A 79 -8.53 21.42 -3.92
C ALA A 79 -9.17 20.65 -2.75
N GLY A 80 -10.13 19.78 -3.08
CA GLY A 80 -10.85 18.96 -2.11
C GLY A 80 -11.82 19.74 -1.22
N SER A 81 -12.18 20.97 -1.58
CA SER A 81 -13.17 21.78 -0.84
C SER A 81 -14.45 21.93 -1.61
N ILE A 82 -15.59 21.81 -0.92
CA ILE A 82 -16.93 22.01 -1.44
C ILE A 82 -17.55 23.21 -0.73
N ILE A 83 -18.04 24.18 -1.50
CA ILE A 83 -18.82 25.29 -0.96
C ILE A 83 -20.20 24.77 -0.58
N THR A 84 -20.59 24.92 0.68
CA THR A 84 -21.90 24.50 1.23
C THR A 84 -22.82 25.67 1.49
N GLY A 85 -22.28 26.86 1.56
CA GLY A 85 -23.03 28.07 1.84
C GLY A 85 -22.12 29.33 1.80
N TRP A 86 -22.69 30.43 2.27
CA TRP A 86 -22.03 31.73 2.33
C TRP A 86 -22.35 32.40 3.66
N ASP A 87 -21.40 33.13 4.23
CA ASP A 87 -21.52 33.76 5.56
C ASP A 87 -22.52 34.91 5.64
N LYS A 88 -22.93 35.47 4.47
CA LYS A 88 -23.84 36.61 4.37
C LYS A 88 -24.89 36.41 3.30
N ASP A 89 -26.02 37.05 3.49
CA ASP A 89 -27.05 37.22 2.47
C ASP A 89 -26.54 38.24 1.41
N PHE A 90 -26.66 37.88 0.18
CA PHE A 90 -26.24 38.66 -0.99
C PHE A 90 -27.43 38.95 -1.93
N THR A 91 -28.69 38.79 -1.41
CA THR A 91 -29.91 39.25 -2.07
C THR A 91 -30.19 40.71 -1.70
N ASN A 92 -30.88 41.46 -2.58
CA ASN A 92 -31.26 42.84 -2.33
C ASN A 92 -30.09 43.74 -1.83
N VAL A 93 -28.98 43.72 -2.56
CA VAL A 93 -27.73 44.42 -2.19
C VAL A 93 -27.95 45.91 -2.03
N GLN A 94 -27.62 46.44 -0.84
CA GLN A 94 -27.84 47.87 -0.47
C GLN A 94 -26.52 48.61 -0.13
N SER A 95 -25.40 47.89 -0.08
CA SER A 95 -24.05 48.44 0.20
C SER A 95 -22.96 47.48 -0.32
N ASP A 96 -21.72 47.94 -0.34
CA ASP A 96 -20.58 47.05 -0.65
C ASP A 96 -20.55 45.84 0.25
N LEU A 97 -20.28 44.66 -0.34
CA LEU A 97 -20.41 43.37 0.33
C LEU A 97 -19.18 42.49 0.10
N TYR A 98 -18.66 41.94 1.20
CA TYR A 98 -17.58 40.99 1.23
C TYR A 98 -18.16 39.69 1.79
N VAL A 99 -18.26 38.65 0.95
CA VAL A 99 -18.96 37.38 1.24
C VAL A 99 -17.93 36.25 1.25
N TYR A 100 -17.95 35.44 2.29
CA TYR A 100 -16.99 34.34 2.46
C TYR A 100 -17.70 33.00 2.35
N ALA A 101 -17.06 32.06 1.64
CA ALA A 101 -17.59 30.72 1.48
C ALA A 101 -17.56 29.94 2.80
N GLU A 102 -18.64 29.23 3.10
CA GLU A 102 -18.70 28.17 4.10
C GLU A 102 -18.42 26.84 3.40
N CYS A 103 -17.43 26.09 3.88
CA CYS A 103 -16.89 24.95 3.16
C CYS A 103 -16.78 23.71 4.03
N VAL A 104 -16.82 22.55 3.37
CA VAL A 104 -16.44 21.26 3.92
C VAL A 104 -15.40 20.61 3.02
N LEU A 105 -14.57 19.72 3.57
CA LEU A 105 -13.65 18.89 2.77
C LEU A 105 -14.44 17.76 2.10
N GLU A 106 -14.07 17.46 0.86
CA GLU A 106 -14.49 16.25 0.17
C GLU A 106 -14.05 15.01 0.95
N LYS A 107 -14.82 13.93 0.82
CA LYS A 107 -14.51 12.66 1.48
C LYS A 107 -14.45 11.55 0.45
N TYR A 108 -13.47 10.66 0.62
CA TYR A 108 -13.16 9.59 -0.32
C TYR A 108 -13.13 8.23 0.34
N THR A 109 -13.46 7.20 -0.42
CA THR A 109 -13.40 5.81 0.03
C THR A 109 -11.98 5.27 -0.08
N VAL A 110 -11.48 4.68 1.01
CA VAL A 110 -10.21 3.95 1.02
C VAL A 110 -10.49 2.48 1.22
N SER A 111 -10.26 1.67 0.17
CA SER A 111 -10.49 0.23 0.17
C SER A 111 -9.16 -0.51 0.17
N LEU A 112 -8.90 -1.29 1.21
CA LEU A 112 -7.68 -2.07 1.38
C LEU A 112 -8.00 -3.55 1.45
N SER A 113 -7.13 -4.39 0.89
CA SER A 113 -7.23 -5.84 0.98
C SER A 113 -5.88 -6.51 1.20
N ALA A 114 -5.89 -7.65 1.87
CA ALA A 114 -4.72 -8.49 2.10
C ALA A 114 -5.16 -9.96 2.18
N GLU A 115 -4.45 -10.83 1.49
CA GLU A 115 -4.54 -12.28 1.66
C GLU A 115 -3.20 -12.77 2.19
N ASN A 116 -3.20 -13.67 3.18
CA ASN A 116 -2.01 -14.17 3.87
C ASN A 116 -1.25 -13.09 4.66
N GLY A 117 -1.99 -12.13 5.21
CA GLY A 117 -1.49 -11.06 6.04
C GLY A 117 -2.56 -10.04 6.39
N SER A 118 -2.16 -8.93 6.97
CA SER A 118 -3.04 -7.85 7.42
C SER A 118 -2.45 -6.47 7.09
N ILE A 119 -3.32 -5.45 7.08
CA ILE A 119 -2.92 -4.05 6.92
C ILE A 119 -3.42 -3.28 8.14
N ALA A 120 -2.51 -2.67 8.88
CA ALA A 120 -2.83 -1.68 9.89
C ALA A 120 -2.81 -0.29 9.27
N VAL A 121 -3.77 0.57 9.69
CA VAL A 121 -3.92 1.95 9.19
C VAL A 121 -3.94 2.90 10.36
N THR A 122 -3.09 3.92 10.31
CA THR A 122 -3.06 4.98 11.32
C THR A 122 -3.00 6.36 10.68
N ASP A 123 -3.42 7.38 11.42
CA ASP A 123 -3.22 8.79 11.09
C ASP A 123 -1.78 9.25 11.43
N GLU A 124 -1.46 10.52 11.18
CA GLU A 124 -0.15 11.13 11.50
C GLU A 124 0.16 11.12 13.01
N SER A 125 -0.85 11.02 13.86
CA SER A 125 -0.70 10.91 15.32
C SER A 125 -0.61 9.46 15.82
N SER A 126 -0.53 8.48 14.88
CA SER A 126 -0.51 7.05 15.14
C SER A 126 -1.80 6.49 15.76
N ASN A 127 -2.93 7.18 15.61
CA ASN A 127 -4.22 6.64 16.02
C ASN A 127 -4.78 5.73 14.92
N PRO A 128 -5.43 4.60 15.26
CA PRO A 128 -6.10 3.76 14.28
C PRO A 128 -7.20 4.52 13.53
N VAL A 129 -7.28 4.34 12.23
CA VAL A 129 -8.30 4.95 11.36
C VAL A 129 -9.33 3.90 10.97
N ASP A 130 -10.61 4.21 11.19
CA ASP A 130 -11.73 3.39 10.72
C ASP A 130 -12.07 3.73 9.26
N LEU A 131 -11.75 2.83 8.35
CA LEU A 131 -12.01 2.98 6.93
C LEU A 131 -13.43 2.54 6.50
N SER A 132 -14.30 2.17 7.44
CA SER A 132 -15.72 1.92 7.14
C SER A 132 -16.47 3.20 6.77
N GLN A 133 -15.88 4.36 7.07
CA GLN A 133 -16.38 5.68 6.73
C GLN A 133 -15.43 6.36 5.73
N PRO A 134 -15.96 7.22 4.84
CA PRO A 134 -15.12 8.01 3.94
C PRO A 134 -14.17 8.94 4.70
N VAL A 135 -12.95 9.05 4.20
CA VAL A 135 -11.84 9.83 4.77
C VAL A 135 -11.74 11.18 4.09
N GLU A 136 -11.48 12.24 4.85
CA GLU A 136 -11.39 13.61 4.33
C GLU A 136 -10.19 13.81 3.39
N TYR A 137 -10.39 14.63 2.36
CA TYR A 137 -9.32 15.07 1.47
C TYR A 137 -8.13 15.64 2.25
N GLY A 138 -6.93 15.30 1.81
CA GLY A 138 -5.69 15.75 2.43
C GLY A 138 -5.25 14.92 3.64
N THR A 139 -6.09 13.99 4.15
CA THR A 139 -5.69 13.12 5.26
C THR A 139 -4.50 12.25 4.85
N VAL A 140 -3.44 12.26 5.65
CA VAL A 140 -2.27 11.38 5.49
C VAL A 140 -2.48 10.12 6.30
N LEU A 141 -2.45 8.97 5.62
CA LEU A 141 -2.57 7.64 6.23
C LEU A 141 -1.23 6.92 6.17
N THR A 142 -0.85 6.30 7.28
CA THR A 142 0.26 5.33 7.34
C THR A 142 -0.31 3.93 7.26
N LEU A 143 0.12 3.17 6.25
CA LEU A 143 -0.24 1.77 6.02
C LEU A 143 0.94 0.88 6.39
N VAL A 144 0.69 -0.17 7.19
CA VAL A 144 1.69 -1.18 7.55
C VAL A 144 1.14 -2.56 7.20
N ALA A 145 1.76 -3.21 6.22
CA ALA A 145 1.43 -4.59 5.84
C ALA A 145 2.25 -5.57 6.69
N THR A 146 1.57 -6.52 7.33
CA THR A 146 2.17 -7.57 8.15
C THR A 146 1.79 -8.93 7.59
N ALA A 147 2.78 -9.77 7.28
CA ALA A 147 2.57 -11.12 6.76
C ALA A 147 2.11 -12.07 7.86
N ASP A 148 1.25 -13.03 7.50
CA ASP A 148 0.94 -14.18 8.32
C ASP A 148 2.13 -15.15 8.40
N GLU A 149 2.05 -16.12 9.33
CA GLU A 149 3.07 -17.15 9.47
C GLU A 149 3.28 -17.92 8.16
N GLY A 150 4.53 -18.13 7.79
CA GLY A 150 4.90 -18.79 6.54
C GLY A 150 4.90 -17.91 5.29
N PHE A 151 4.57 -16.64 5.42
CA PHE A 151 4.57 -15.68 4.32
C PHE A 151 5.56 -14.53 4.57
N VAL A 152 5.86 -13.80 3.52
CA VAL A 152 6.61 -12.54 3.56
C VAL A 152 5.92 -11.52 2.67
N PHE A 153 6.01 -10.26 3.05
CA PHE A 153 5.50 -9.18 2.20
C PHE A 153 6.27 -9.17 0.87
N ASP A 154 5.56 -9.04 -0.23
CA ASP A 154 6.15 -8.96 -1.58
C ASP A 154 6.14 -7.52 -2.08
N GLN A 155 4.96 -6.96 -2.26
CA GLN A 155 4.76 -5.58 -2.69
C GLN A 155 3.29 -5.16 -2.50
N TRP A 156 3.01 -3.89 -2.70
CA TRP A 156 1.65 -3.40 -2.87
C TRP A 156 1.19 -3.58 -4.32
N SER A 157 -0.13 -3.57 -4.55
CA SER A 157 -0.72 -3.76 -5.89
C SER A 157 -0.29 -2.71 -6.93
N ASP A 158 0.23 -1.56 -6.49
CA ASP A 158 0.81 -0.50 -7.31
C ASP A 158 2.34 -0.60 -7.44
N ALA A 159 2.93 -1.77 -7.12
CA ALA A 159 4.35 -2.09 -7.17
C ALA A 159 5.24 -1.33 -6.17
N HIS A 160 4.68 -0.72 -5.12
CA HIS A 160 5.48 -0.19 -4.03
C HIS A 160 6.06 -1.35 -3.18
N ALA A 161 7.38 -1.35 -2.98
CA ALA A 161 8.11 -2.52 -2.43
C ALA A 161 8.26 -2.53 -0.90
N GLU A 162 8.05 -1.40 -0.23
CA GLU A 162 8.17 -1.35 1.23
C GLU A 162 6.83 -1.68 1.90
N ASN A 163 6.85 -2.50 2.95
CA ASN A 163 5.66 -2.92 3.67
C ASN A 163 5.01 -1.78 4.46
N THR A 164 5.74 -0.71 4.74
CA THR A 164 5.23 0.52 5.37
C THR A 164 5.23 1.64 4.36
N ARG A 165 4.11 2.35 4.23
CA ARG A 165 3.99 3.50 3.32
C ARG A 165 3.05 4.56 3.85
N HIS A 166 3.25 5.80 3.37
CA HIS A 166 2.35 6.91 3.60
C HIS A 166 1.58 7.22 2.32
N ILE A 167 0.29 7.47 2.44
CA ILE A 167 -0.55 7.91 1.33
C ILE A 167 -1.34 9.15 1.76
N THR A 168 -1.54 10.10 0.84
CA THR A 168 -2.43 11.25 1.05
C THR A 168 -3.73 11.00 0.30
N VAL A 169 -4.85 11.13 0.97
CA VAL A 169 -6.18 10.92 0.38
C VAL A 169 -6.55 12.12 -0.48
N THR A 170 -6.50 11.95 -1.80
CA THR A 170 -6.87 12.99 -2.79
C THR A 170 -7.94 12.51 -3.77
N GLY A 171 -8.50 11.32 -3.54
CA GLY A 171 -9.51 10.64 -4.33
C GLY A 171 -9.79 9.28 -3.74
N ASP A 172 -10.70 8.50 -4.36
CA ASP A 172 -10.93 7.12 -3.97
C ASP A 172 -9.68 6.27 -4.18
N ILE A 173 -9.33 5.45 -3.18
CA ILE A 173 -8.13 4.62 -3.16
C ILE A 173 -8.52 3.16 -3.04
N THR A 174 -7.93 2.31 -3.89
CA THR A 174 -8.02 0.85 -3.78
C THR A 174 -6.61 0.28 -3.85
N LEU A 175 -6.17 -0.39 -2.77
CA LEU A 175 -4.84 -1.00 -2.67
C LEU A 175 -4.92 -2.38 -2.04
N SER A 176 -4.05 -3.29 -2.51
CA SER A 176 -3.87 -4.62 -1.92
C SER A 176 -2.43 -4.79 -1.48
N ALA A 177 -2.23 -5.37 -0.30
CA ALA A 177 -0.93 -5.88 0.12
C ALA A 177 -0.77 -7.30 -0.42
N LEU A 178 0.30 -7.57 -1.17
CA LEU A 178 0.61 -8.86 -1.76
C LEU A 178 1.70 -9.55 -0.94
N PHE A 179 1.47 -10.81 -0.65
CA PHE A 179 2.39 -11.64 0.12
C PHE A 179 2.73 -12.90 -0.69
N LYS A 180 3.94 -13.42 -0.47
CA LYS A 180 4.40 -14.67 -1.07
C LYS A 180 4.86 -15.64 -0.01
N VAL A 181 4.82 -16.94 -0.31
CA VAL A 181 5.31 -17.98 0.59
C VAL A 181 6.78 -17.75 0.89
N ARG A 182 7.15 -17.83 2.18
CA ARG A 182 8.53 -17.73 2.65
C ARG A 182 9.32 -18.96 2.19
N THR A 183 10.48 -18.75 1.61
CA THR A 183 11.39 -19.84 1.25
C THR A 183 12.49 -19.98 2.29
N LEU A 184 12.91 -21.22 2.51
CA LEU A 184 13.87 -21.64 3.53
C LEU A 184 15.01 -22.44 2.89
N GLN A 185 16.17 -22.40 3.52
CA GLN A 185 17.35 -23.13 3.06
C GLN A 185 17.57 -24.38 3.90
N VAL A 186 17.69 -25.54 3.24
CA VAL A 186 17.94 -26.83 3.88
C VAL A 186 19.23 -27.42 3.29
N VAL A 187 20.16 -27.79 4.19
CA VAL A 187 21.44 -28.41 3.83
C VAL A 187 21.54 -29.77 4.52
N PHE A 188 21.92 -30.79 3.78
CA PHE A 188 22.22 -32.13 4.32
C PHE A 188 23.73 -32.30 4.43
N VAL A 189 24.20 -32.65 5.62
CA VAL A 189 25.65 -32.85 5.91
C VAL A 189 25.91 -34.24 6.46
N ASP A 190 27.11 -34.72 6.27
CA ASP A 190 27.60 -35.97 6.85
C ASP A 190 28.04 -35.78 8.32
N TRP A 191 28.48 -36.84 8.95
CA TRP A 191 28.97 -36.87 10.33
C TRP A 191 30.12 -35.88 10.62
N ASP A 192 30.95 -35.58 9.61
CA ASP A 192 32.10 -34.66 9.66
C ASP A 192 31.78 -33.24 9.13
N ASP A 193 30.49 -32.92 8.97
CA ASP A 193 29.96 -31.67 8.44
C ASP A 193 30.26 -31.45 6.95
N SER A 194 30.75 -32.45 6.22
CA SER A 194 30.85 -32.38 4.78
C SER A 194 29.45 -32.34 4.12
N ILE A 195 29.30 -31.52 3.07
CA ILE A 195 28.01 -31.34 2.39
C ILE A 195 27.73 -32.58 1.53
N LEU A 196 26.63 -33.26 1.83
CA LEU A 196 26.12 -34.39 1.06
C LEU A 196 25.23 -33.95 -0.12
N LYS A 197 24.57 -32.81 0.01
CA LYS A 197 23.75 -32.21 -1.02
C LYS A 197 23.79 -30.70 -0.89
N GLU A 198 23.94 -30.01 -2.02
CA GLU A 198 23.85 -28.55 -2.08
C GLU A 198 22.57 -28.04 -1.43
N ALA A 199 22.64 -26.82 -0.88
CA ALA A 199 21.48 -26.20 -0.24
C ALA A 199 20.28 -26.16 -1.18
N GLN A 200 19.16 -26.69 -0.72
CA GLN A 200 17.89 -26.64 -1.45
C GLN A 200 16.98 -25.57 -0.86
N THR A 201 16.29 -24.86 -1.74
CA THR A 201 15.24 -23.90 -1.34
C THR A 201 13.93 -24.67 -1.24
N VAL A 202 13.29 -24.57 -0.08
CA VAL A 202 12.01 -25.24 0.26
C VAL A 202 11.01 -24.18 0.69
N ASN A 203 9.76 -24.28 0.27
CA ASN A 203 8.71 -23.40 0.76
C ASN A 203 8.38 -23.75 2.22
N TYR A 204 7.98 -22.76 2.99
CA TYR A 204 7.54 -22.94 4.36
C TYR A 204 6.47 -24.04 4.47
N GLY A 205 6.66 -24.98 5.38
CA GLY A 205 5.75 -26.09 5.63
C GLY A 205 5.86 -27.26 4.64
N GLU A 206 6.67 -27.15 3.59
CA GLU A 206 6.92 -28.26 2.66
C GLU A 206 8.06 -29.16 3.16
N ALA A 207 8.12 -30.37 2.62
CA ALA A 207 9.18 -31.32 2.92
C ALA A 207 10.45 -31.02 2.11
N ALA A 208 11.61 -31.17 2.75
CA ALA A 208 12.87 -31.24 2.02
C ALA A 208 13.09 -32.63 1.41
N ILE A 209 13.91 -32.68 0.36
CA ILE A 209 14.27 -33.94 -0.32
C ILE A 209 15.67 -34.37 0.15
N ALA A 210 15.73 -35.47 0.90
CA ALA A 210 17.01 -36.05 1.32
C ALA A 210 17.87 -36.51 0.13
N PRO A 211 19.20 -36.50 0.25
CA PRO A 211 20.09 -37.22 -0.67
C PRO A 211 19.93 -38.73 -0.50
N ALA A 212 20.64 -39.51 -1.33
CA ALA A 212 20.79 -40.93 -1.09
C ALA A 212 21.50 -41.16 0.26
N ASP A 213 21.16 -42.31 0.92
CA ASP A 213 21.75 -42.66 2.21
C ASP A 213 23.28 -42.68 2.10
N PRO A 214 24.00 -41.94 2.93
CA PRO A 214 25.43 -41.88 2.90
C PRO A 214 26.05 -43.13 3.52
N THR A 215 27.30 -43.45 3.15
CA THR A 215 28.00 -44.60 3.64
C THR A 215 29.24 -44.22 4.44
N ARG A 216 29.46 -44.90 5.57
CA ARG A 216 30.62 -44.72 6.43
C ARG A 216 31.21 -46.09 6.80
N GLU A 217 32.53 -46.27 6.59
CA GLU A 217 33.21 -47.49 6.89
C GLU A 217 33.11 -47.83 8.37
N GLY A 218 32.65 -49.08 8.70
CA GLY A 218 32.45 -49.56 10.05
C GLY A 218 31.20 -49.05 10.75
N TYR A 219 30.31 -48.36 10.01
CA TYR A 219 29.06 -47.81 10.55
C TYR A 219 27.87 -48.11 9.62
N THR A 220 26.69 -48.23 10.21
CA THR A 220 25.44 -48.30 9.50
C THR A 220 24.72 -46.96 9.61
N PHE A 221 24.26 -46.40 8.49
CA PHE A 221 23.40 -45.20 8.50
C PHE A 221 22.05 -45.57 9.15
N ILE A 222 21.61 -44.78 10.14
CA ILE A 222 20.37 -45.03 10.90
C ILE A 222 19.33 -43.94 10.70
N GLY A 223 19.66 -42.90 9.93
CA GLY A 223 18.72 -41.80 9.61
C GLY A 223 19.34 -40.42 9.76
N TRP A 224 18.49 -39.43 9.87
CA TRP A 224 18.82 -38.01 9.97
C TRP A 224 18.50 -37.49 11.37
N ASP A 225 19.22 -36.49 11.85
CA ASP A 225 19.09 -35.92 13.20
C ASP A 225 17.84 -35.09 13.43
N LYS A 226 17.21 -34.61 12.33
CA LYS A 226 16.04 -33.74 12.37
C LYS A 226 14.94 -34.24 11.42
N ASP A 227 13.70 -33.93 11.77
CA ASP A 227 12.57 -34.06 10.86
C ASP A 227 12.58 -32.94 9.83
N PHE A 228 12.40 -33.27 8.58
CA PHE A 228 12.34 -32.37 7.45
C PHE A 228 11.08 -32.57 6.60
N SER A 229 10.06 -33.20 7.17
CA SER A 229 8.77 -33.42 6.50
C SER A 229 7.94 -32.14 6.39
N ALA A 230 8.21 -31.13 7.25
CA ALA A 230 7.58 -29.82 7.24
C ALA A 230 8.59 -28.75 7.71
N VAL A 231 9.29 -28.15 6.78
CA VAL A 231 10.37 -27.18 7.07
C VAL A 231 9.76 -25.83 7.45
N THR A 232 10.05 -25.33 8.65
CA THR A 232 9.54 -24.06 9.18
C THR A 232 10.64 -23.01 9.45
N GLU A 233 11.91 -23.44 9.38
CA GLU A 233 13.09 -22.58 9.54
C GLU A 233 14.25 -23.08 8.68
N ASP A 234 15.26 -22.24 8.46
CA ASP A 234 16.49 -22.68 7.84
C ASP A 234 17.16 -23.75 8.68
N MET A 235 17.57 -24.87 8.07
CA MET A 235 18.12 -25.99 8.83
C MET A 235 19.29 -26.69 8.14
N THR A 236 20.20 -27.16 8.98
CA THR A 236 21.21 -28.14 8.63
C THR A 236 20.83 -29.48 9.24
N ILE A 237 20.76 -30.51 8.41
CA ILE A 237 20.34 -31.88 8.77
C ILE A 237 21.56 -32.79 8.66
N LYS A 238 21.86 -33.49 9.76
CA LYS A 238 23.08 -34.30 9.88
C LYS A 238 22.79 -35.78 9.84
N ALA A 239 23.58 -36.53 9.08
CA ALA A 239 23.51 -37.95 9.02
C ALA A 239 23.87 -38.59 10.36
N GLN A 240 23.10 -39.59 10.81
CA GLN A 240 23.34 -40.38 12.02
C GLN A 240 23.74 -41.81 11.69
N TYR A 241 24.68 -42.32 12.47
CA TYR A 241 25.24 -43.62 12.26
C TYR A 241 25.34 -44.39 13.55
N GLU A 242 25.20 -45.69 13.43
CA GLU A 242 25.51 -46.66 14.48
C GLU A 242 26.73 -47.49 14.10
N GLN A 243 27.63 -47.67 15.03
CA GLN A 243 28.84 -48.48 14.78
C GLN A 243 28.42 -49.93 14.57
N VAL A 244 28.91 -50.53 13.48
CA VAL A 244 28.75 -52.00 13.28
C VAL A 244 29.63 -52.69 14.29
N GLU A 245 29.05 -53.31 15.32
CA GLU A 245 29.81 -54.10 16.25
C GLU A 245 30.55 -55.21 15.49
N GLY A 246 31.86 -55.14 15.50
CA GLY A 246 32.69 -56.19 14.94
C GLY A 246 32.53 -57.49 15.73
N LEU A 247 32.66 -58.60 15.09
CA LEU A 247 32.59 -59.95 15.71
C LEU A 247 33.57 -60.15 16.92
N GLU A 248 34.38 -59.12 17.21
CA GLU A 248 35.35 -59.13 18.30
C GLU A 248 34.73 -58.93 19.69
N ASP A 249 33.57 -58.27 19.74
CA ASP A 249 32.89 -58.00 21.02
C ASP A 249 31.98 -59.16 21.51
N ILE A 250 31.67 -60.12 20.65
CA ILE A 250 30.84 -61.31 21.03
C ILE A 250 31.63 -62.36 21.83
N LEU A 251 32.94 -62.25 21.83
CA LEU A 251 33.83 -63.20 22.52
C LEU A 251 34.45 -62.58 23.79
N GLY A 252 33.65 -62.02 24.69
CA GLY A 252 34.10 -61.45 25.98
C GLY A 252 35.31 -62.14 26.59
N GLY A 253 36.49 -61.67 26.22
CA GLY A 253 37.76 -62.15 26.72
C GLY A 253 38.90 -61.90 25.71
N ASN A 254 40.01 -61.44 26.22
CA ASN A 254 41.26 -61.11 25.49
C ASN A 254 41.86 -62.32 24.74
N VAL A 255 41.14 -62.88 23.74
CA VAL A 255 41.55 -64.01 22.92
C VAL A 255 42.03 -63.45 21.57
N GLN A 256 43.34 -63.28 21.38
CA GLN A 256 43.93 -62.97 20.07
C GLN A 256 43.65 -64.12 19.09
N CYS A 257 42.65 -63.99 18.24
CA CYS A 257 42.40 -64.88 17.13
C CYS A 257 43.07 -64.37 15.86
N THR A 258 43.75 -65.19 15.11
CA THR A 258 44.35 -64.84 13.80
C THR A 258 43.34 -65.21 12.69
N LYS A 259 42.99 -64.23 11.84
CA LYS A 259 42.17 -64.47 10.64
C LYS A 259 43.07 -64.81 9.48
N VAL A 260 42.88 -65.93 8.82
CA VAL A 260 43.69 -66.39 7.66
C VAL A 260 42.72 -66.71 6.50
N LEU A 261 43.05 -66.19 5.32
CA LEU A 261 42.33 -66.53 4.08
C LEU A 261 43.12 -67.61 3.36
N ILE A 262 42.54 -68.81 3.20
CA ILE A 262 43.14 -69.91 2.45
C ILE A 262 42.16 -70.29 1.33
N ASP A 263 42.61 -70.19 0.08
CA ASP A 263 41.83 -70.48 -1.13
C ASP A 263 40.46 -69.71 -1.19
N GLY A 264 40.47 -68.45 -0.70
CA GLY A 264 39.28 -67.61 -0.72
C GLY A 264 38.27 -67.91 0.41
N VAL A 265 38.57 -68.84 1.36
CA VAL A 265 37.78 -69.17 2.53
C VAL A 265 38.40 -68.55 3.78
N LEU A 266 37.63 -67.84 4.58
CA LEU A 266 38.07 -67.20 5.82
C LEU A 266 38.09 -68.25 6.96
N PHE A 267 39.24 -68.40 7.62
CA PHE A 267 39.42 -69.23 8.80
C PHE A 267 39.84 -68.36 10.00
N ILE A 268 39.38 -68.79 11.18
CA ILE A 268 39.72 -68.15 12.46
C ILE A 268 40.60 -69.16 13.24
N ILE A 269 41.83 -68.77 13.51
CA ILE A 269 42.78 -69.58 14.31
C ILE A 269 42.78 -69.03 15.74
N ARG A 270 42.44 -69.86 16.71
CA ARG A 270 42.49 -69.52 18.13
C ARG A 270 43.91 -69.71 18.68
N PRO A 271 44.26 -69.09 19.84
CA PRO A 271 45.56 -69.25 20.47
C PRO A 271 45.87 -70.69 20.89
N ASP A 272 44.89 -71.52 21.04
CA ASP A 272 45.02 -72.97 21.31
C ASP A 272 45.36 -73.77 20.04
N GLY A 273 45.52 -73.08 18.88
CA GLY A 273 45.86 -73.68 17.60
C GLY A 273 44.70 -74.34 16.85
N LYS A 274 43.47 -74.24 17.36
CA LYS A 274 42.31 -74.73 16.68
C LYS A 274 41.84 -73.75 15.57
N ILE A 275 41.36 -74.33 14.46
CA ILE A 275 40.97 -73.60 13.27
C ILE A 275 39.42 -73.74 13.15
N TYR A 276 38.76 -72.60 12.92
CA TYR A 276 37.30 -72.57 12.74
C TYR A 276 36.97 -71.91 11.40
N THR A 277 35.86 -72.32 10.79
CA THR A 277 35.30 -71.63 9.67
C THR A 277 34.64 -70.31 10.12
N ALA A 278 34.33 -69.39 9.22
CA ALA A 278 33.55 -68.15 9.50
C ALA A 278 32.19 -68.42 10.13
N GLN A 279 31.64 -69.63 9.97
CA GLN A 279 30.36 -70.06 10.56
C GLN A 279 30.56 -70.76 11.93
N GLY A 280 31.79 -70.77 12.46
CA GLY A 280 32.11 -71.34 13.78
C GLY A 280 32.28 -72.84 13.83
N ALA A 281 32.33 -73.61 12.71
CA ALA A 281 32.66 -74.98 12.64
C ALA A 281 34.12 -75.22 12.80
N GLU A 282 34.56 -76.13 13.72
CA GLU A 282 35.95 -76.55 13.92
C GLU A 282 36.42 -77.35 12.70
N VAL A 283 37.55 -76.92 12.11
CA VAL A 283 38.19 -77.65 11.02
C VAL A 283 39.19 -78.67 11.60
N ARG A 284 38.98 -79.92 11.37
CA ARG A 284 39.86 -80.96 11.80
C ARG A 284 40.98 -81.22 10.81
#